data_8e73fe3c36f72f7f9868428f446a586f
#
_entry.id   8e73fe3c36f72f7f9868428f446a586f
#
_cell.length_a   1.000
_cell.length_b   1.000
_cell.length_c   1.000
_cell.angle_alpha   90.00
_cell.angle_beta   90.00
_cell.angle_gamma   90.00
#
_symmetry.space_group_name_H-M   'P 1'
#
loop_
_entity.id
_entity.type
_entity.pdbx_description
1 polymer ?
#
loop_
_entity_poly.entity_id
_entity_poly.type
_entity_poly.pdbx_seq_one_letter_code
_entity_poly.pdbx_strand_id
1 'polypeptide(L)'
;YNAVEHTHAQFAGMITRLDAYVGEIMAKLKAKGLDKNTLVIFTSDNGPHEEGGADPAYFGRDGKLRGLKRQCYEGGIRIPFIAWWPEHIKAGSVSHLQFAFYDLMPTFCDVAGIRNFSKRYTNRTLPGDGFDGLSIAPTLLGNDAAQQHHDHLYWEFHETNQIGVRRGDWKLIVVKGTPRLYNLANDIHEDNDVAAQHPDIVNELVDIIRKEHTDSPMFKVTLPYNN
;
A
#
# COMPACT_ATOMS: atom_id res chain seq x y z
N TYR A 1 14.00 34.10 -8.12
CA TYR A 1 13.31 32.81 -7.92
C TYR A 1 12.30 32.96 -6.80
N ASN A 2 11.04 32.63 -7.08
CA ASN A 2 9.98 32.53 -6.07
C ASN A 2 10.31 31.34 -5.14
N ALA A 3 10.07 31.45 -3.84
CA ALA A 3 10.36 30.39 -2.87
C ALA A 3 9.66 29.06 -3.23
N VAL A 4 8.46 29.11 -3.81
CA VAL A 4 7.69 27.95 -4.28
C VAL A 4 8.38 27.25 -5.45
N GLU A 5 8.89 28.01 -6.44
CA GLU A 5 9.64 27.46 -7.57
C GLU A 5 10.94 26.81 -7.12
N HIS A 6 11.61 27.38 -6.12
CA HIS A 6 12.82 26.82 -5.54
C HIS A 6 12.56 25.46 -4.86
N THR A 7 11.49 25.34 -4.09
CA THR A 7 11.10 24.09 -3.44
C THR A 7 10.80 22.99 -4.47
N HIS A 8 10.06 23.31 -5.54
CA HIS A 8 9.76 22.34 -6.60
C HIS A 8 11.01 21.92 -7.38
N ALA A 9 11.93 22.84 -7.64
CA ALA A 9 13.21 22.52 -8.27
C ALA A 9 14.06 21.60 -7.39
N GLN A 10 14.10 21.83 -6.07
CA GLN A 10 14.79 20.95 -5.13
C GLN A 10 14.16 19.55 -5.10
N PHE A 11 12.83 19.46 -5.07
CA PHE A 11 12.12 18.18 -5.13
C PHE A 11 12.46 17.41 -6.42
N ALA A 12 12.40 18.07 -7.58
CA ALA A 12 12.77 17.47 -8.87
C ALA A 12 14.23 16.99 -8.86
N GLY A 13 15.15 17.79 -8.28
CA GLY A 13 16.55 17.41 -8.10
C GLY A 13 16.73 16.17 -7.22
N MET A 14 15.97 16.04 -6.14
CA MET A 14 15.99 14.85 -5.29
C MET A 14 15.49 13.59 -6.03
N ILE A 15 14.41 13.71 -6.80
CA ILE A 15 13.90 12.59 -7.63
C ILE A 15 14.92 12.18 -8.70
N THR A 16 15.55 13.15 -9.38
CA THR A 16 16.62 12.87 -10.36
C THR A 16 17.80 12.14 -9.71
N ARG A 17 18.17 12.55 -8.50
CA ARG A 17 19.24 11.89 -7.74
C ARG A 17 18.85 10.48 -7.31
N LEU A 18 17.62 10.28 -6.85
CA LEU A 18 17.08 8.96 -6.51
C LEU A 18 17.14 8.03 -7.72
N ASP A 19 16.69 8.49 -8.87
CA ASP A 19 16.72 7.72 -10.13
C ASP A 19 18.16 7.32 -10.50
N ALA A 20 19.10 8.26 -10.40
CA ALA A 20 20.51 7.97 -10.64
C ALA A 20 21.07 6.89 -9.69
N TYR A 21 20.73 6.93 -8.40
CA TYR A 21 21.17 5.92 -7.44
C TYR A 21 20.57 4.53 -7.73
N VAL A 22 19.30 4.46 -8.13
CA VAL A 22 18.72 3.20 -8.61
C VAL A 22 19.51 2.67 -9.80
N GLY A 23 19.83 3.54 -10.78
CA GLY A 23 20.65 3.18 -11.92
C GLY A 23 22.04 2.63 -11.53
N GLU A 24 22.72 3.27 -10.57
CA GLU A 24 24.01 2.82 -10.05
C GLU A 24 23.92 1.43 -9.39
N ILE A 25 22.88 1.18 -8.58
CA ILE A 25 22.62 -0.12 -7.93
C ILE A 25 22.44 -1.20 -9.01
N MET A 26 21.57 -0.94 -9.99
CA MET A 26 21.30 -1.88 -11.08
C MET A 26 22.54 -2.20 -11.90
N ALA A 27 23.33 -1.19 -12.23
CA ALA A 27 24.62 -1.35 -12.94
C ALA A 27 25.61 -2.18 -12.11
N LYS A 28 25.65 -1.96 -10.79
CA LYS A 28 26.53 -2.72 -9.88
C LYS A 28 26.15 -4.19 -9.78
N LEU A 29 24.87 -4.50 -9.67
CA LEU A 29 24.36 -5.88 -9.67
C LEU A 29 24.77 -6.61 -10.95
N LYS A 30 24.56 -5.96 -12.10
CA LYS A 30 24.95 -6.49 -13.41
C LYS A 30 26.46 -6.70 -13.54
N ALA A 31 27.26 -5.71 -13.14
CA ALA A 31 28.72 -5.81 -13.21
C ALA A 31 29.31 -6.92 -12.32
N LYS A 32 28.58 -7.32 -11.28
CA LYS A 32 28.97 -8.43 -10.40
C LYS A 32 28.34 -9.76 -10.78
N GLY A 33 27.53 -9.84 -11.83
CA GLY A 33 26.81 -11.02 -12.25
C GLY A 33 25.77 -11.51 -11.22
N LEU A 34 25.26 -10.61 -10.39
CA LEU A 34 24.25 -10.90 -9.34
C LEU A 34 22.82 -10.63 -9.78
N ASP A 35 22.64 -9.94 -10.90
CA ASP A 35 21.35 -9.48 -11.40
C ASP A 35 20.33 -10.58 -11.62
N LYS A 36 20.75 -11.76 -12.10
CA LYS A 36 19.85 -12.90 -12.32
C LYS A 36 19.38 -13.59 -11.04
N ASN A 37 20.07 -13.42 -9.93
CA ASN A 37 19.75 -14.01 -8.63
C ASN A 37 19.43 -12.97 -7.56
N THR A 38 18.94 -11.82 -7.97
CA THR A 38 18.55 -10.74 -7.07
C THR A 38 17.17 -10.21 -7.45
N LEU A 39 16.21 -10.33 -6.53
CA LEU A 39 14.93 -9.64 -6.62
C LEU A 39 15.13 -8.18 -6.17
N VAL A 40 14.92 -7.25 -7.07
CA VAL A 40 14.93 -5.81 -6.78
C VAL A 40 13.50 -5.31 -6.74
N ILE A 41 13.13 -4.65 -5.64
CA ILE A 41 11.81 -4.01 -5.48
C ILE A 41 12.03 -2.52 -5.28
N PHE A 42 11.32 -1.71 -6.07
CA PHE A 42 11.21 -0.27 -5.89
C PHE A 42 9.77 0.08 -5.52
N THR A 43 9.59 0.77 -4.41
CA THR A 43 8.28 1.15 -3.89
C THR A 43 8.40 2.41 -3.03
N SER A 44 7.28 2.91 -2.51
CA SER A 44 7.21 4.01 -1.54
C SER A 44 6.53 3.53 -0.26
N ASP A 45 6.70 4.25 0.83
CA ASP A 45 6.06 3.97 2.12
C ASP A 45 4.63 4.54 2.22
N ASN A 46 4.36 5.63 1.51
CA ASN A 46 3.05 6.32 1.47
C ASN A 46 2.91 7.15 0.19
N GLY A 47 1.73 7.71 0.00
CA GLY A 47 1.45 8.66 -1.07
C GLY A 47 2.19 10.00 -0.91
N PRO A 48 2.03 10.93 -1.85
CA PRO A 48 2.69 12.23 -1.83
C PRO A 48 2.31 13.06 -0.60
N HIS A 49 3.16 14.00 -0.21
CA HIS A 49 2.93 14.92 0.90
C HIS A 49 3.17 16.38 0.47
N GLU A 50 2.67 17.31 1.29
CA GLU A 50 2.77 18.76 1.10
C GLU A 50 3.76 19.43 2.07
N GLU A 51 4.49 18.66 2.86
CA GLU A 51 5.46 19.16 3.83
C GLU A 51 6.62 19.90 3.16
N GLY A 52 7.15 20.90 3.84
CA GLY A 52 8.28 21.70 3.33
C GLY A 52 7.91 22.64 2.17
N GLY A 53 6.60 22.89 1.95
CA GLY A 53 6.12 23.73 0.87
C GLY A 53 6.04 23.03 -0.50
N ALA A 54 6.17 21.71 -0.52
CA ALA A 54 5.99 20.93 -1.75
C ALA A 54 4.50 20.82 -2.08
N ASP A 55 4.09 21.29 -3.26
CA ASP A 55 2.74 21.11 -3.77
C ASP A 55 2.62 19.81 -4.57
N PRO A 56 1.82 18.83 -4.14
CA PRO A 56 1.60 17.60 -4.89
C PRO A 56 1.03 17.82 -6.29
N ALA A 57 0.17 18.82 -6.47
CA ALA A 57 -0.46 19.11 -7.74
C ALA A 57 0.50 19.69 -8.77
N TYR A 58 1.58 20.37 -8.33
CA TYR A 58 2.53 21.02 -9.24
C TYR A 58 3.14 20.08 -10.29
N PHE A 59 3.46 18.84 -9.88
CA PHE A 59 3.96 17.80 -10.79
C PHE A 59 2.91 16.72 -11.11
N GLY A 60 1.65 16.91 -10.71
CA GLY A 60 0.62 15.88 -10.84
C GLY A 60 0.96 14.60 -10.07
N ARG A 61 1.61 14.73 -8.89
CA ARG A 61 2.08 13.59 -8.09
C ARG A 61 0.96 12.76 -7.47
N ASP A 62 -0.19 13.37 -7.30
CA ASP A 62 -1.45 12.74 -6.89
C ASP A 62 -2.07 11.91 -8.03
N GLY A 63 -1.68 12.17 -9.27
CA GLY A 63 -2.22 11.49 -10.44
C GLY A 63 -3.72 11.67 -10.54
N LYS A 64 -4.44 10.53 -10.56
CA LYS A 64 -5.92 10.51 -10.54
C LYS A 64 -6.48 10.05 -9.20
N LEU A 65 -5.67 10.05 -8.14
CA LEU A 65 -6.05 9.53 -6.84
C LEU A 65 -6.24 10.67 -5.86
N ARG A 66 -7.25 10.58 -5.02
CA ARG A 66 -7.50 11.53 -3.95
C ARG A 66 -6.67 11.20 -2.73
N GLY A 67 -6.25 12.23 -2.00
CA GLY A 67 -5.58 12.09 -0.71
C GLY A 67 -4.06 12.12 -0.82
N LEU A 68 -3.45 12.33 0.32
CA LEU A 68 -2.02 12.51 0.53
C LEU A 68 -1.55 11.61 1.68
N LYS A 69 -0.25 11.58 1.94
CA LYS A 69 0.34 11.01 3.17
C LYS A 69 -0.52 11.35 4.38
N ARG A 70 -0.71 10.40 5.29
CA ARG A 70 -1.57 10.46 6.49
C ARG A 70 -3.08 10.38 6.22
N GLN A 71 -3.49 10.09 4.99
CA GLN A 71 -4.90 9.91 4.65
C GLN A 71 -5.15 8.49 4.14
N CYS A 72 -6.31 7.93 4.49
CA CYS A 72 -6.70 6.58 4.05
C CYS A 72 -7.36 6.55 2.66
N TYR A 73 -7.45 7.67 1.96
CA TYR A 73 -7.84 7.73 0.55
C TYR A 73 -6.79 7.07 -0.35
N GLU A 74 -7.18 6.62 -1.53
CA GLU A 74 -6.28 5.88 -2.43
C GLU A 74 -4.96 6.61 -2.68
N GLY A 75 -4.95 7.94 -2.84
CA GLY A 75 -3.73 8.73 -3.04
C GLY A 75 -2.77 8.71 -1.85
N GLY A 76 -3.26 8.46 -0.64
CA GLY A 76 -2.40 8.33 0.54
C GLY A 76 -1.80 6.95 0.75
N ILE A 77 -2.46 5.90 0.25
CA ILE A 77 -2.11 4.49 0.52
C ILE A 77 -1.74 3.68 -0.72
N ARG A 78 -2.22 4.06 -1.92
CA ARG A 78 -1.90 3.35 -3.16
C ARG A 78 -0.59 3.87 -3.74
N ILE A 79 0.46 3.15 -3.47
CA ILE A 79 1.85 3.50 -3.79
C ILE A 79 2.35 2.76 -5.03
N PRO A 80 3.37 3.27 -5.74
CA PRO A 80 4.02 2.54 -6.81
C PRO A 80 4.70 1.27 -6.26
N PHE A 81 4.65 0.20 -7.04
CA PHE A 81 5.37 -1.02 -6.76
C PHE A 81 5.93 -1.59 -8.07
N ILE A 82 7.24 -1.74 -8.14
CA ILE A 82 7.96 -2.30 -9.28
C ILE A 82 8.85 -3.43 -8.76
N ALA A 83 8.72 -4.62 -9.32
CA ALA A 83 9.58 -5.76 -9.02
C ALA A 83 10.37 -6.15 -10.27
N TRP A 84 11.67 -6.34 -10.11
CA TRP A 84 12.56 -6.73 -11.18
C TRP A 84 13.41 -7.93 -10.74
N TRP A 85 13.33 -9.02 -11.50
CA TRP A 85 14.13 -10.22 -11.27
C TRP A 85 14.25 -10.99 -12.60
N PRO A 86 15.32 -10.79 -13.36
CA PRO A 86 15.50 -11.44 -14.66
C PRO A 86 15.37 -12.96 -14.57
N GLU A 87 14.78 -13.57 -15.59
CA GLU A 87 14.54 -15.01 -15.71
C GLU A 87 13.47 -15.58 -14.74
N HIS A 88 13.02 -14.80 -13.75
CA HIS A 88 11.99 -15.19 -12.78
C HIS A 88 10.69 -14.40 -12.97
N ILE A 89 10.77 -13.09 -13.12
CA ILE A 89 9.61 -12.23 -13.37
C ILE A 89 9.56 -11.89 -14.86
N LYS A 90 8.41 -12.15 -15.48
CA LYS A 90 8.20 -11.82 -16.90
C LYS A 90 8.32 -10.31 -17.13
N ALA A 91 9.22 -9.90 -18.01
CA ALA A 91 9.41 -8.49 -18.34
C ALA A 91 8.13 -7.86 -18.91
N GLY A 92 7.77 -6.65 -18.45
CA GLY A 92 6.60 -5.91 -18.88
C GLY A 92 5.26 -6.49 -18.38
N SER A 93 5.27 -7.45 -17.45
CA SER A 93 4.04 -7.92 -16.82
C SER A 93 3.44 -6.83 -15.91
N VAL A 94 2.12 -6.78 -15.87
CA VAL A 94 1.34 -5.90 -14.99
C VAL A 94 0.36 -6.76 -14.21
N SER A 95 0.21 -6.50 -12.93
CA SER A 95 -0.77 -7.15 -12.07
C SER A 95 -1.69 -6.13 -11.41
N HIS A 96 -2.94 -6.53 -11.17
CA HIS A 96 -3.94 -5.78 -10.42
C HIS A 96 -4.21 -6.41 -9.06
N LEU A 97 -3.31 -7.27 -8.57
CA LEU A 97 -3.40 -7.86 -7.25
C LEU A 97 -3.43 -6.75 -6.18
N GLN A 98 -4.42 -6.80 -5.31
CA GLN A 98 -4.49 -5.92 -4.15
C GLN A 98 -3.68 -6.55 -3.01
N PHE A 99 -2.66 -5.83 -2.54
CA PHE A 99 -1.78 -6.29 -1.47
C PHE A 99 -1.24 -5.11 -0.67
N ALA A 100 -0.63 -5.39 0.47
CA ALA A 100 -0.06 -4.38 1.37
C ALA A 100 1.36 -4.77 1.82
N PHE A 101 2.04 -3.88 2.56
CA PHE A 101 3.43 -4.09 2.99
C PHE A 101 3.63 -5.34 3.87
N TYR A 102 2.63 -5.72 4.67
CA TYR A 102 2.70 -6.93 5.48
C TYR A 102 2.77 -8.22 4.66
N ASP A 103 2.45 -8.17 3.35
CA ASP A 103 2.58 -9.28 2.40
C ASP A 103 4.04 -9.52 1.95
N LEU A 104 4.92 -8.53 2.14
CA LEU A 104 6.30 -8.65 1.68
C LEU A 104 7.11 -9.66 2.50
N MET A 105 6.88 -9.74 3.81
CA MET A 105 7.63 -10.69 4.65
C MET A 105 7.35 -12.16 4.25
N PRO A 106 6.08 -12.63 4.17
CA PRO A 106 5.81 -13.99 3.66
C PRO A 106 6.30 -14.19 2.22
N THR A 107 6.24 -13.15 1.37
CA THR A 107 6.79 -13.20 0.01
C THR A 107 8.30 -13.46 0.02
N PHE A 108 9.05 -12.73 0.84
CA PHE A 108 10.49 -12.91 0.94
C PHE A 108 10.86 -14.30 1.49
N CYS A 109 10.08 -14.82 2.44
CA CYS A 109 10.25 -16.16 2.95
C CYS A 109 10.05 -17.20 1.84
N ASP A 110 8.99 -17.09 1.05
CA ASP A 110 8.71 -18.00 -0.06
C ASP A 110 9.81 -17.96 -1.12
N VAL A 111 10.21 -16.76 -1.55
CA VAL A 111 11.26 -16.56 -2.56
C VAL A 111 12.61 -17.11 -2.06
N ALA A 112 12.90 -16.95 -0.77
CA ALA A 112 14.13 -17.49 -0.15
C ALA A 112 14.04 -18.98 0.22
N GLY A 113 12.91 -19.65 -0.04
CA GLY A 113 12.71 -21.07 0.31
C GLY A 113 12.59 -21.32 1.82
N ILE A 114 12.28 -20.29 2.61
CA ILE A 114 12.11 -20.38 4.06
C ILE A 114 10.70 -20.88 4.36
N ARG A 115 10.61 -22.10 4.91
CA ARG A 115 9.34 -22.71 5.33
C ARG A 115 9.18 -22.67 6.85
N ASN A 116 7.91 -22.62 7.32
CA ASN A 116 7.58 -22.66 8.75
C ASN A 116 8.30 -21.57 9.58
N PHE A 117 8.27 -20.33 9.10
CA PHE A 117 8.97 -19.19 9.70
C PHE A 117 8.66 -19.04 11.19
N SER A 118 7.39 -19.09 11.59
CA SER A 118 6.98 -18.92 13.00
C SER A 118 7.59 -19.97 13.91
N LYS A 119 7.62 -21.26 13.51
CA LYS A 119 8.24 -22.34 14.30
C LYS A 119 9.76 -22.22 14.37
N ARG A 120 10.38 -21.64 13.35
CA ARG A 120 11.85 -21.60 13.23
C ARG A 120 12.50 -20.39 13.86
N TYR A 121 11.80 -19.25 13.83
CA TYR A 121 12.39 -17.95 14.19
C TYR A 121 11.66 -17.19 15.31
N THR A 122 10.51 -17.67 15.75
CA THR A 122 9.79 -17.08 16.87
C THR A 122 9.49 -18.18 17.92
N ASN A 123 9.64 -17.84 19.19
CA ASN A 123 9.21 -18.72 20.29
C ASN A 123 7.70 -18.60 20.55
N ARG A 124 6.94 -18.03 19.62
CA ARG A 124 5.50 -17.79 19.71
C ARG A 124 4.79 -18.70 18.74
N THR A 125 3.71 -19.35 19.20
CA THR A 125 2.73 -19.98 18.33
C THR A 125 1.82 -18.87 17.84
N LEU A 126 2.05 -18.41 16.60
CA LEU A 126 1.20 -17.43 15.93
C LEU A 126 0.20 -18.19 15.04
N PRO A 127 -1.01 -17.63 14.81
CA PRO A 127 -1.96 -18.22 13.88
C PRO A 127 -1.33 -18.41 12.49
N GLY A 128 -1.67 -19.49 11.81
CA GLY A 128 -1.11 -19.82 10.49
C GLY A 128 0.40 -19.95 10.52
N ASP A 129 1.10 -19.35 9.56
CA ASP A 129 2.57 -19.30 9.48
C ASP A 129 3.18 -18.15 10.31
N GLY A 130 2.36 -17.39 11.04
CA GLY A 130 2.78 -16.27 11.90
C GLY A 130 2.92 -14.95 11.16
N PHE A 131 2.28 -14.83 10.02
CA PHE A 131 2.17 -13.59 9.25
C PHE A 131 0.72 -13.14 9.16
N ASP A 132 0.49 -11.83 9.20
CA ASP A 132 -0.79 -11.22 8.85
C ASP A 132 -0.97 -11.13 7.34
N GLY A 133 0.13 -11.17 6.59
CA GLY A 133 0.18 -11.04 5.15
C GLY A 133 0.09 -12.37 4.39
N LEU A 134 -0.26 -12.26 3.12
CA LEU A 134 -0.27 -13.33 2.13
C LEU A 134 0.90 -13.15 1.15
N SER A 135 1.62 -14.22 0.85
CA SER A 135 2.71 -14.14 -0.13
C SER A 135 2.19 -13.75 -1.52
N ILE A 136 2.81 -12.76 -2.14
CA ILE A 136 2.57 -12.37 -3.53
C ILE A 136 3.55 -13.06 -4.51
N ALA A 137 4.38 -13.98 -4.02
CA ALA A 137 5.32 -14.74 -4.86
C ALA A 137 4.65 -15.47 -6.03
N PRO A 138 3.46 -16.09 -5.87
CA PRO A 138 2.79 -16.72 -7.01
C PRO A 138 2.56 -15.73 -8.16
N THR A 139 2.00 -14.56 -7.89
CA THR A 139 1.78 -13.51 -8.91
C THR A 139 3.09 -12.99 -9.49
N LEU A 140 4.10 -12.70 -8.66
CA LEU A 140 5.41 -12.25 -9.14
C LEU A 140 6.05 -13.24 -10.11
N LEU A 141 5.88 -14.54 -9.86
CA LEU A 141 6.45 -15.63 -10.66
C LEU A 141 5.53 -16.12 -11.79
N GLY A 142 4.41 -15.44 -12.06
CA GLY A 142 3.49 -15.73 -13.15
C GLY A 142 2.56 -16.93 -12.92
N ASN A 143 2.33 -17.31 -11.68
CA ASN A 143 1.41 -18.38 -11.29
C ASN A 143 0.19 -17.80 -10.56
N ASP A 144 -0.56 -16.92 -11.22
CA ASP A 144 -1.74 -16.25 -10.64
C ASP A 144 -2.82 -17.23 -10.14
N ALA A 145 -2.89 -18.43 -10.73
CA ALA A 145 -3.85 -19.43 -10.30
C ALA A 145 -3.60 -19.96 -8.87
N ALA A 146 -2.39 -19.83 -8.36
CA ALA A 146 -2.04 -20.21 -6.99
C ALA A 146 -2.04 -19.02 -6.03
N GLN A 147 -2.33 -17.79 -6.52
CA GLN A 147 -2.32 -16.60 -5.70
C GLN A 147 -3.52 -16.60 -4.73
N GLN A 148 -3.22 -16.48 -3.45
CA GLN A 148 -4.23 -16.21 -2.43
C GLN A 148 -4.55 -14.71 -2.39
N HIS A 149 -5.80 -14.38 -2.12
CA HIS A 149 -6.29 -13.00 -2.08
C HIS A 149 -6.77 -12.65 -0.69
N HIS A 150 -6.51 -11.42 -0.26
CA HIS A 150 -7.15 -10.87 0.92
C HIS A 150 -8.65 -10.71 0.68
N ASP A 151 -9.47 -11.03 1.69
CA ASP A 151 -10.89 -10.69 1.68
C ASP A 151 -11.06 -9.17 1.71
N HIS A 152 -10.22 -8.50 2.50
CA HIS A 152 -10.19 -7.05 2.62
C HIS A 152 -8.79 -6.56 2.99
N LEU A 153 -8.56 -5.25 2.83
CA LEU A 153 -7.41 -4.53 3.36
C LEU A 153 -7.89 -3.46 4.34
N TYR A 154 -7.12 -3.22 5.40
CA TYR A 154 -7.49 -2.36 6.51
C TYR A 154 -6.38 -1.39 6.88
N TRP A 155 -6.73 -0.13 7.19
CA TRP A 155 -5.82 0.93 7.61
C TRP A 155 -6.43 1.81 8.69
N GLU A 156 -5.59 2.26 9.62
CA GLU A 156 -5.92 3.31 10.60
C GLU A 156 -4.84 4.38 10.60
N PHE A 157 -5.24 5.63 10.77
CA PHE A 157 -4.30 6.72 10.98
C PHE A 157 -4.86 7.73 11.99
N HIS A 158 -4.26 7.75 13.20
CA HIS A 158 -4.79 8.49 14.34
C HIS A 158 -4.70 10.01 14.18
N GLU A 159 -3.63 10.57 13.58
CA GLU A 159 -3.43 12.02 13.45
C GLU A 159 -4.55 12.68 12.63
N THR A 160 -5.00 12.04 11.59
CA THR A 160 -6.14 12.51 10.79
C THR A 160 -7.46 11.93 11.24
N ASN A 161 -7.45 11.03 12.22
CA ASN A 161 -8.59 10.29 12.73
C ASN A 161 -9.39 9.64 11.59
N GLN A 162 -8.68 8.82 10.80
CA GLN A 162 -9.23 8.11 9.66
C GLN A 162 -9.04 6.62 9.80
N ILE A 163 -10.04 5.86 9.31
CA ILE A 163 -10.00 4.42 9.13
C ILE A 163 -10.38 4.13 7.69
N GLY A 164 -9.65 3.24 7.02
CA GLY A 164 -9.92 2.78 5.66
C GLY A 164 -10.16 1.28 5.62
N VAL A 165 -11.18 0.84 4.91
CA VAL A 165 -11.41 -0.57 4.57
C VAL A 165 -11.65 -0.67 3.09
N ARG A 166 -10.93 -1.58 2.42
CA ARG A 166 -11.17 -1.92 1.03
C ARG A 166 -11.51 -3.40 0.89
N ARG A 167 -12.64 -3.69 0.25
CA ARG A 167 -13.07 -5.03 -0.10
C ARG A 167 -13.52 -5.07 -1.56
N GLY A 168 -12.73 -5.71 -2.41
CA GLY A 168 -12.94 -5.66 -3.84
C GLY A 168 -12.91 -4.22 -4.37
N ASP A 169 -14.01 -3.80 -5.01
CA ASP A 169 -14.17 -2.44 -5.55
C ASP A 169 -14.74 -1.44 -4.52
N TRP A 170 -15.21 -1.91 -3.38
CA TRP A 170 -15.76 -1.06 -2.35
C TRP A 170 -14.68 -0.54 -1.39
N LYS A 171 -14.74 0.74 -1.12
CA LYS A 171 -13.86 1.44 -0.17
C LYS A 171 -14.69 2.23 0.82
N LEU A 172 -14.60 1.86 2.09
CA LEU A 172 -15.15 2.66 3.18
C LEU A 172 -14.03 3.49 3.80
N ILE A 173 -14.25 4.77 3.97
CA ILE A 173 -13.39 5.66 4.75
C ILE A 173 -14.21 6.27 5.87
N VAL A 174 -13.78 6.06 7.10
CA VAL A 174 -14.35 6.71 8.28
C VAL A 174 -13.49 7.90 8.63
N VAL A 175 -14.07 9.09 8.63
CA VAL A 175 -13.39 10.34 9.00
C VAL A 175 -14.03 10.86 10.28
N LYS A 176 -13.28 10.85 11.38
CA LYS A 176 -13.78 11.30 12.70
C LYS A 176 -15.11 10.63 13.08
N GLY A 177 -15.22 9.32 12.87
CA GLY A 177 -16.42 8.54 13.16
C GLY A 177 -17.51 8.56 12.07
N THR A 178 -17.39 9.38 11.04
CA THR A 178 -18.37 9.47 9.95
C THR A 178 -17.95 8.60 8.77
N PRO A 179 -18.72 7.54 8.42
CA PRO A 179 -18.41 6.68 7.28
C PRO A 179 -18.76 7.36 5.95
N ARG A 180 -17.95 7.09 4.94
CA ARG A 180 -18.14 7.47 3.54
C ARG A 180 -17.81 6.26 2.67
N LEU A 181 -18.63 5.96 1.68
CA LEU A 181 -18.49 4.79 0.82
C LEU A 181 -18.24 5.20 -0.62
N TYR A 182 -17.26 4.55 -1.26
CA TYR A 182 -16.89 4.78 -2.64
C TYR A 182 -16.82 3.46 -3.42
N ASN A 183 -17.17 3.48 -4.71
CA ASN A 183 -16.98 2.36 -5.62
C ASN A 183 -15.81 2.67 -6.55
N LEU A 184 -14.65 2.10 -6.28
CA LEU A 184 -13.40 2.41 -6.98
C LEU A 184 -13.36 1.91 -8.42
N ALA A 185 -14.26 1.01 -8.84
CA ALA A 185 -14.38 0.61 -10.23
C ALA A 185 -14.88 1.76 -11.14
N ASN A 186 -15.71 2.65 -10.59
CA ASN A 186 -16.33 3.76 -11.30
C ASN A 186 -15.86 5.14 -10.83
N ASP A 187 -15.28 5.21 -9.64
CA ASP A 187 -14.89 6.45 -8.97
C ASP A 187 -13.55 6.28 -8.24
N ILE A 188 -12.48 6.15 -9.02
CA ILE A 188 -11.13 5.95 -8.49
C ILE A 188 -10.60 7.16 -7.69
N HIS A 189 -11.19 8.35 -7.93
CA HIS A 189 -10.83 9.57 -7.23
C HIS A 189 -11.60 9.76 -5.91
N GLU A 190 -12.57 8.88 -5.60
CA GLU A 190 -13.35 8.92 -4.35
C GLU A 190 -14.13 10.26 -4.17
N ASP A 191 -14.74 10.76 -5.25
CA ASP A 191 -15.49 12.01 -5.26
C ASP A 191 -16.94 11.85 -4.81
N ASN A 192 -17.55 10.70 -5.11
CA ASN A 192 -18.97 10.47 -4.96
C ASN A 192 -19.25 9.53 -3.78
N ASP A 193 -19.56 10.11 -2.61
CA ASP A 193 -19.99 9.35 -1.44
C ASP A 193 -21.37 8.73 -1.68
N VAL A 194 -21.42 7.41 -1.75
CA VAL A 194 -22.63 6.61 -1.96
C VAL A 194 -23.12 5.87 -0.71
N ALA A 195 -22.63 6.24 0.48
CA ALA A 195 -22.96 5.57 1.74
C ALA A 195 -24.46 5.51 2.00
N ALA A 196 -25.20 6.59 1.72
CA ALA A 196 -26.67 6.63 1.91
C ALA A 196 -27.43 5.71 0.96
N GLN A 197 -26.83 5.35 -0.18
CA GLN A 197 -27.44 4.51 -1.22
C GLN A 197 -27.17 3.03 -0.98
N HIS A 198 -26.14 2.68 -0.20
CA HIS A 198 -25.70 1.31 0.07
C HIS A 198 -25.44 1.07 1.57
N PRO A 199 -26.47 1.26 2.43
CA PRO A 199 -26.30 1.11 3.88
C PRO A 199 -25.95 -0.32 4.31
N ASP A 200 -26.32 -1.31 3.53
CA ASP A 200 -25.94 -2.72 3.71
C ASP A 200 -24.43 -2.93 3.59
N ILE A 201 -23.80 -2.38 2.54
CA ILE A 201 -22.36 -2.45 2.32
C ILE A 201 -21.61 -1.65 3.40
N VAL A 202 -22.12 -0.46 3.76
CA VAL A 202 -21.54 0.31 4.87
C VAL A 202 -21.50 -0.50 6.15
N ASN A 203 -22.60 -1.15 6.52
CA ASN A 203 -22.68 -1.98 7.73
C ASN A 203 -21.70 -3.16 7.68
N GLU A 204 -21.61 -3.85 6.54
CA GLU A 204 -20.66 -4.95 6.33
C GLU A 204 -19.21 -4.49 6.53
N LEU A 205 -18.82 -3.37 5.96
CA LEU A 205 -17.46 -2.83 6.09
C LEU A 205 -17.18 -2.26 7.48
N VAL A 206 -18.20 -1.71 8.17
CA VAL A 206 -18.09 -1.30 9.57
C VAL A 206 -17.89 -2.53 10.49
N ASP A 207 -18.51 -3.66 10.19
CA ASP A 207 -18.28 -4.88 10.96
C ASP A 207 -16.85 -5.43 10.77
N ILE A 208 -16.23 -5.20 9.60
CA ILE A 208 -14.80 -5.46 9.41
C ILE A 208 -13.99 -4.55 10.33
N ILE A 209 -14.26 -3.24 10.35
CA ILE A 209 -13.57 -2.29 11.24
C ILE A 209 -13.60 -2.77 12.69
N ARG A 210 -14.76 -3.20 13.18
CA ARG A 210 -14.92 -3.69 14.58
C ARG A 210 -14.09 -4.93 14.88
N LYS A 211 -13.83 -5.77 13.89
CA LYS A 211 -13.02 -6.99 14.04
C LYS A 211 -11.53 -6.73 13.98
N GLU A 212 -11.11 -5.81 13.08
CA GLU A 212 -9.71 -5.51 12.84
C GLU A 212 -9.13 -4.49 13.83
N HIS A 213 -9.98 -3.59 14.34
CA HIS A 213 -9.54 -2.56 15.28
C HIS A 213 -8.99 -3.16 16.57
N THR A 214 -7.83 -2.66 16.98
CA THR A 214 -7.23 -2.95 18.27
C THR A 214 -7.05 -1.66 19.05
N ASP A 215 -7.69 -1.57 20.22
CA ASP A 215 -7.59 -0.40 21.08
C ASP A 215 -6.14 -0.06 21.43
N SER A 216 -5.77 1.19 21.25
CA SER A 216 -4.46 1.70 21.66
C SER A 216 -4.62 2.97 22.50
N PRO A 217 -3.93 3.06 23.65
CA PRO A 217 -3.95 4.28 24.46
C PRO A 217 -3.25 5.46 23.76
N MET A 218 -2.33 5.20 22.83
CA MET A 218 -1.54 6.21 22.13
C MET A 218 -2.09 6.58 20.75
N PHE A 219 -2.66 5.61 20.02
CA PHE A 219 -3.11 5.78 18.64
C PHE A 219 -4.62 5.63 18.55
N LYS A 220 -5.33 6.66 19.04
CA LYS A 220 -6.81 6.64 19.11
C LYS A 220 -7.42 7.09 17.79
N VAL A 221 -8.41 6.32 17.33
CA VAL A 221 -9.31 6.69 16.23
C VAL A 221 -10.76 6.63 16.72
N THR A 222 -11.65 7.36 16.06
CA THR A 222 -13.08 7.35 16.38
C THR A 222 -13.77 6.33 15.50
N LEU A 223 -14.26 5.25 16.11
CA LEU A 223 -15.03 4.22 15.41
C LEU A 223 -16.37 4.77 14.92
N PRO A 224 -16.92 4.27 13.81
CA PRO A 224 -18.24 4.63 13.35
C PRO A 224 -19.32 4.02 14.28
N TYR A 225 -20.38 4.79 14.52
CA TYR A 225 -21.54 4.35 15.32
C TYR A 225 -21.19 3.88 16.77
N ASN A 226 -20.24 4.56 17.41
CA ASN A 226 -20.09 4.43 18.86
C ASN A 226 -21.31 5.07 19.54
N ASN A 227 -22.26 4.24 19.98
CA ASN A 227 -23.30 4.60 20.92
C ASN A 227 -22.76 4.49 22.34
#